data_93f55ae78033564c62531844cdd0407f
#
_entry.id   93f55ae78033564c62531844cdd0407f
#
_cell.length_a   1.000
_cell.length_b   1.000
_cell.length_c   1.000
_cell.angle_alpha   90.00
_cell.angle_beta   90.00
_cell.angle_gamma   90.00
#
_symmetry.space_group_name_H-M   'P 1'
#
loop_
_entity.id
_entity.type
_entity.pdbx_description
1 polymer ?
#
loop_
_entity_poly.entity_id
_entity_poly.type
_entity_poly.pdbx_seq_one_letter_code
_entity_poly.pdbx_strand_id
1 'polypeptide(L)'
;MPRLQQVIKQTRRRVFQGEQVPADEKLVSLFAPETAVIRKGKLSKPTEYGQMIWLDEVEGGLISRYEVLVGNPSDSLQVQPSIAQHKRLFNGPPKLITADRGGWSRENEAAAQAAGIEQVCFPQHSGKNAERKKHEAQGWFKRGCKWRAGIEGRIHGHTQRS
;
A
#
# COMPACT_ATOMS: atom_id res chain seq x y z
N MET A 1 32.15 9.20 8.36
CA MET A 1 30.70 9.16 8.60
C MET A 1 29.98 9.17 7.25
N PRO A 2 29.53 8.02 6.72
CA PRO A 2 29.03 7.94 5.35
C PRO A 2 27.75 8.75 5.08
N ARG A 3 26.85 8.87 6.08
CA ARG A 3 25.60 9.62 5.93
C ARG A 3 25.80 11.13 5.74
N LEU A 4 26.75 11.73 6.48
CA LEU A 4 27.07 13.14 6.32
C LEU A 4 27.66 13.44 4.94
N GLN A 5 28.51 12.54 4.44
CA GLN A 5 29.06 12.66 3.09
C GLN A 5 27.95 12.57 2.02
N GLN A 6 26.95 11.71 2.22
CA GLN A 6 25.80 11.62 1.32
C GLN A 6 24.98 12.92 1.31
N VAL A 7 24.73 13.53 2.48
CA VAL A 7 24.04 14.85 2.57
C VAL A 7 24.85 15.93 1.85
N ILE A 8 26.15 15.99 2.06
CA ILE A 8 27.02 16.97 1.38
C ILE A 8 26.96 16.76 -0.14
N LYS A 9 27.05 15.52 -0.61
CA LYS A 9 26.99 15.18 -2.04
C LYS A 9 25.65 15.58 -2.65
N GLN A 10 24.53 15.22 -2.04
CA GLN A 10 23.19 15.56 -2.58
C GLN A 10 22.92 17.07 -2.55
N THR A 11 23.43 17.79 -1.52
CA THR A 11 23.32 19.24 -1.43
C THR A 11 24.12 19.92 -2.54
N ARG A 12 25.36 19.48 -2.78
CA ARG A 12 26.19 20.01 -3.89
C ARG A 12 25.52 19.83 -5.24
N ARG A 13 25.00 18.62 -5.53
CA ARG A 13 24.29 18.34 -6.80
C ARG A 13 23.09 19.28 -6.97
N ARG A 14 22.28 19.44 -5.90
CA ARG A 14 21.06 20.25 -5.97
C ARG A 14 21.31 21.75 -6.02
N VAL A 15 22.21 22.27 -5.15
CA VAL A 15 22.37 23.71 -4.96
C VAL A 15 23.37 24.31 -5.94
N PHE A 16 24.48 23.62 -6.20
CA PHE A 16 25.55 24.18 -7.07
C PHE A 16 25.47 23.68 -8.51
N GLN A 17 24.90 22.52 -8.75
CA GLN A 17 24.82 21.92 -10.09
C GLN A 17 23.39 21.99 -10.67
N GLY A 18 22.38 22.42 -9.90
CA GLY A 18 20.98 22.49 -10.33
C GLY A 18 20.32 21.15 -10.64
N GLU A 19 20.94 20.02 -10.25
CA GLU A 19 20.44 18.69 -10.51
C GLU A 19 19.21 18.36 -9.65
N GLN A 20 18.25 17.65 -10.25
CA GLN A 20 17.20 16.97 -9.48
C GLN A 20 17.71 15.63 -8.96
N VAL A 21 18.08 15.56 -7.68
CA VAL A 21 18.44 14.30 -7.04
C VAL A 21 17.21 13.38 -6.99
N PRO A 22 17.28 12.13 -7.52
CA PRO A 22 16.19 11.16 -7.45
C PRO A 22 15.74 10.88 -6.00
N ALA A 23 14.47 10.51 -5.82
CA ALA A 23 13.90 10.30 -4.48
C ALA A 23 14.54 9.13 -3.73
N ASP A 24 14.92 8.09 -4.45
CA ASP A 24 15.58 6.88 -3.96
C ASP A 24 17.05 7.11 -3.56
N GLU A 25 17.71 8.14 -4.13
CA GLU A 25 19.07 8.52 -3.76
C GLU A 25 19.11 9.51 -2.58
N LYS A 26 17.96 10.08 -2.17
CA LYS A 26 17.91 11.09 -1.12
C LYS A 26 18.00 10.51 0.27
N LEU A 27 18.96 10.97 1.05
CA LEU A 27 18.91 10.86 2.50
C LEU A 27 18.04 12.01 3.05
N VAL A 28 16.84 11.66 3.51
CA VAL A 28 15.83 12.63 3.99
C VAL A 28 16.05 12.98 5.46
N SER A 29 16.51 12.01 6.25
CA SER A 29 16.79 12.17 7.67
C SER A 29 18.13 11.53 8.04
N LEU A 30 18.95 12.24 8.79
CA LEU A 30 20.21 11.71 9.34
C LEU A 30 19.95 10.68 10.44
N PHE A 31 18.88 10.87 11.20
CA PHE A 31 18.53 10.04 12.36
C PHE A 31 17.68 8.84 11.99
N ALA A 32 16.89 8.94 10.92
CA ALA A 32 16.07 7.87 10.35
C ALA A 32 16.37 7.74 8.85
N PRO A 33 17.50 7.12 8.48
CA PRO A 33 17.96 7.05 7.08
C PRO A 33 17.05 6.24 6.16
N GLU A 34 16.23 5.38 6.74
CA GLU A 34 15.19 4.59 6.08
C GLU A 34 13.95 5.40 5.67
N THR A 35 13.89 6.69 6.09
CA THR A 35 12.79 7.58 5.71
C THR A 35 12.75 7.79 4.20
N ALA A 36 11.67 7.37 3.57
CA ALA A 36 11.43 7.54 2.14
C ALA A 36 10.64 8.81 1.83
N VAL A 37 10.77 9.28 0.60
CA VAL A 37 9.94 10.34 0.03
C VAL A 37 8.71 9.68 -0.61
N ILE A 38 7.56 9.79 0.03
CA ILE A 38 6.30 9.18 -0.43
C ILE A 38 5.54 10.24 -1.23
N ARG A 39 5.34 9.99 -2.53
CA ARG A 39 4.54 10.86 -3.38
C ARG A 39 3.08 10.41 -3.37
N LYS A 40 2.21 11.28 -2.87
CA LYS A 40 0.76 11.07 -2.92
C LYS A 40 0.17 11.95 -4.03
N GLY A 41 -0.73 11.39 -4.83
CA GLY A 41 -1.43 12.13 -5.90
C GLY A 41 -2.45 13.17 -5.40
N LYS A 42 -2.27 13.69 -4.18
CA LYS A 42 -3.15 14.72 -3.59
C LYS A 42 -2.55 16.10 -3.78
N LEU A 43 -3.34 17.04 -4.31
CA LEU A 43 -2.93 18.43 -4.54
C LEU A 43 -2.51 19.18 -3.26
N SER A 44 -3.15 18.90 -2.12
CA SER A 44 -2.91 19.61 -0.86
C SER A 44 -1.64 19.15 -0.12
N LYS A 45 -1.22 17.88 -0.29
CA LYS A 45 -0.01 17.32 0.30
C LYS A 45 0.64 16.34 -0.69
N PRO A 46 1.38 16.83 -1.67
CA PRO A 46 1.93 15.98 -2.74
C PRO A 46 3.05 15.06 -2.26
N THR A 47 3.67 15.37 -1.12
CA THR A 47 4.83 14.63 -0.60
C THR A 47 4.67 14.44 0.90
N GLU A 48 4.86 13.21 1.35
CA GLU A 48 5.01 12.85 2.76
C GLU A 48 6.38 12.18 2.96
N TYR A 49 6.86 12.20 4.20
CA TYR A 49 8.11 11.58 4.59
C TYR A 49 7.82 10.52 5.63
N GLY A 50 8.36 9.33 5.45
CA GLY A 50 8.12 8.23 6.38
C GLY A 50 8.48 6.88 5.78
N GLN A 51 8.02 5.83 6.44
CA GLN A 51 8.06 4.46 5.94
C GLN A 51 6.66 4.04 5.52
N MET A 52 6.57 3.33 4.41
CA MET A 52 5.33 2.66 4.04
C MET A 52 5.22 1.36 4.82
N ILE A 53 4.06 1.14 5.41
CA ILE A 53 3.74 -0.11 6.09
C ILE A 53 2.57 -0.76 5.37
N TRP A 54 2.75 -2.01 4.99
CA TRP A 54 1.66 -2.85 4.52
C TRP A 54 1.07 -3.63 5.67
N LEU A 55 -0.26 -3.64 5.77
CA LEU A 55 -1.00 -4.35 6.82
C LEU A 55 -2.09 -5.21 6.19
N ASP A 56 -2.14 -6.48 6.59
CA ASP A 56 -3.25 -7.37 6.28
C ASP A 56 -4.08 -7.58 7.55
N GLU A 57 -5.33 -7.14 7.50
CA GLU A 57 -6.31 -7.36 8.57
C GLU A 57 -7.29 -8.46 8.15
N VAL A 58 -7.57 -9.37 9.06
CA VAL A 58 -8.61 -10.40 8.91
C VAL A 58 -9.82 -10.07 9.78
N GLU A 59 -10.89 -10.85 9.64
CA GLU A 59 -12.11 -10.71 10.43
C GLU A 59 -11.81 -10.67 11.93
N GLY A 60 -12.50 -9.82 12.68
CA GLY A 60 -12.23 -9.59 14.08
C GLY A 60 -11.18 -8.54 14.39
N GLY A 61 -10.62 -7.86 13.37
CA GLY A 61 -9.64 -6.78 13.56
C GLY A 61 -8.22 -7.27 13.84
N LEU A 62 -7.93 -8.55 13.59
CA LEU A 62 -6.60 -9.11 13.79
C LEU A 62 -5.69 -8.79 12.62
N ILE A 63 -4.48 -8.32 12.92
CA ILE A 63 -3.44 -8.13 11.91
C ILE A 63 -2.73 -9.46 11.67
N SER A 64 -2.91 -10.02 10.49
CA SER A 64 -2.31 -11.31 10.08
C SER A 64 -0.95 -11.17 9.42
N ARG A 65 -0.63 -9.97 8.91
CA ARG A 65 0.68 -9.63 8.35
C ARG A 65 0.94 -8.14 8.53
N TYR A 66 2.17 -7.81 8.84
CA TYR A 66 2.68 -6.46 8.65
C TYR A 66 4.04 -6.52 7.95
N GLU A 67 4.35 -5.51 7.17
CA GLU A 67 5.65 -5.38 6.50
C GLU A 67 6.00 -3.91 6.34
N VAL A 68 7.23 -3.56 6.73
CA VAL A 68 7.79 -2.24 6.48
C VAL A 68 8.43 -2.27 5.08
N LEU A 69 7.86 -1.51 4.16
CA LEU A 69 8.28 -1.51 2.77
C LEU A 69 9.47 -0.56 2.57
N VAL A 70 10.45 -1.03 1.79
CA VAL A 70 11.59 -0.18 1.43
C VAL A 70 11.22 0.71 0.25
N GLY A 71 11.42 2.02 0.41
CA GLY A 71 11.09 3.01 -0.62
C GLY A 71 9.59 3.25 -0.75
N ASN A 72 9.10 3.31 -1.98
CA ASN A 72 7.69 3.52 -2.30
C ASN A 72 7.22 2.53 -3.39
N PRO A 73 7.18 1.23 -3.08
CA PRO A 73 6.72 0.23 -4.04
C PRO A 73 5.22 0.38 -4.30
N SER A 74 4.77 -0.13 -5.44
CA SER A 74 3.34 -0.18 -5.76
C SER A 74 2.60 -1.13 -4.83
N ASP A 75 1.42 -0.72 -4.34
CA ASP A 75 0.54 -1.55 -3.51
C ASP A 75 0.14 -2.85 -4.21
N SER A 76 0.06 -2.84 -5.54
CA SER A 76 -0.26 -4.03 -6.33
C SER A 76 0.74 -5.18 -6.14
N LEU A 77 1.99 -4.88 -5.81
CA LEU A 77 3.02 -5.90 -5.55
C LEU A 77 2.78 -6.66 -4.24
N GLN A 78 1.99 -6.11 -3.33
CA GLN A 78 1.75 -6.71 -2.01
C GLN A 78 0.57 -7.69 -1.98
N VAL A 79 -0.32 -7.64 -2.97
CA VAL A 79 -1.55 -8.46 -2.99
C VAL A 79 -1.26 -9.95 -3.03
N GLN A 80 -0.37 -10.40 -3.92
CA GLN A 80 -0.05 -11.82 -4.03
C GLN A 80 0.69 -12.37 -2.80
N PRO A 81 1.70 -11.67 -2.23
CA PRO A 81 2.27 -12.02 -0.93
C PRO A 81 1.24 -12.13 0.20
N SER A 82 0.24 -11.23 0.25
CA SER A 82 -0.84 -11.28 1.24
C SER A 82 -1.69 -12.54 1.09
N ILE A 83 -2.07 -12.90 -0.14
CA ILE A 83 -2.80 -14.15 -0.41
C ILE A 83 -2.00 -15.38 0.02
N ALA A 84 -0.72 -15.42 -0.32
CA ALA A 84 0.17 -16.53 0.05
C ALA A 84 0.31 -16.66 1.57
N GLN A 85 0.49 -15.54 2.28
CA GLN A 85 0.59 -15.51 3.74
C GLN A 85 -0.72 -15.97 4.40
N HIS A 86 -1.88 -15.51 3.90
CA HIS A 86 -3.18 -15.93 4.43
C HIS A 86 -3.35 -17.45 4.28
N LYS A 87 -3.07 -18.01 3.10
CA LYS A 87 -3.13 -19.46 2.87
C LYS A 87 -2.24 -20.25 3.81
N ARG A 88 -1.04 -19.72 4.11
CA ARG A 88 -0.10 -20.35 5.05
C ARG A 88 -0.63 -20.36 6.49
N LEU A 89 -1.23 -19.26 6.94
CA LEU A 89 -1.70 -19.11 8.32
C LEU A 89 -3.01 -19.87 8.58
N PHE A 90 -3.92 -19.87 7.59
CA PHE A 90 -5.28 -20.38 7.77
C PHE A 90 -5.58 -21.67 6.98
N ASN A 91 -4.55 -22.27 6.37
CA ASN A 91 -4.66 -23.49 5.55
C ASN A 91 -5.66 -23.40 4.39
N GLY A 92 -5.91 -22.21 3.87
CA GLY A 92 -6.84 -21.99 2.75
C GLY A 92 -6.92 -20.53 2.32
N PRO A 93 -7.53 -20.25 1.17
CA PRO A 93 -7.76 -18.89 0.73
C PRO A 93 -8.86 -18.22 1.57
N PRO A 94 -8.85 -16.88 1.69
CA PRO A 94 -9.96 -16.15 2.28
C PRO A 94 -11.20 -16.25 1.35
N LYS A 95 -12.40 -16.19 1.90
CA LYS A 95 -13.63 -16.11 1.09
C LYS A 95 -13.75 -14.78 0.35
N LEU A 96 -13.29 -13.71 0.98
CA LEU A 96 -13.28 -12.36 0.43
C LEU A 96 -11.88 -11.74 0.65
N ILE A 97 -11.38 -11.08 -0.40
CA ILE A 97 -10.21 -10.21 -0.31
C ILE A 97 -10.58 -8.81 -0.78
N THR A 98 -10.09 -7.79 -0.09
CA THR A 98 -10.26 -6.40 -0.49
C THR A 98 -8.96 -5.64 -0.34
N ALA A 99 -8.70 -4.73 -1.26
CA ALA A 99 -7.60 -3.78 -1.21
C ALA A 99 -8.10 -2.40 -1.64
N ASP A 100 -7.26 -1.38 -1.50
CA ASP A 100 -7.56 -0.11 -2.11
C ASP A 100 -7.35 -0.12 -3.64
N ARG A 101 -7.49 1.04 -4.26
CA ARG A 101 -7.33 1.16 -5.72
C ARG A 101 -5.93 0.85 -6.20
N GLY A 102 -4.92 1.05 -5.33
CA GLY A 102 -3.52 0.74 -5.63
C GLY A 102 -3.25 -0.76 -5.74
N GLY A 103 -4.03 -1.59 -5.05
CA GLY A 103 -3.93 -3.05 -5.12
C GLY A 103 -4.49 -3.67 -6.39
N TRP A 104 -5.31 -2.94 -7.16
CA TRP A 104 -5.91 -3.48 -8.36
C TRP A 104 -4.91 -3.65 -9.50
N SER A 105 -4.88 -4.83 -10.08
CA SER A 105 -4.36 -5.14 -11.42
C SER A 105 -5.10 -6.35 -11.97
N ARG A 106 -5.07 -6.56 -13.28
CA ARG A 106 -5.67 -7.74 -13.91
C ARG A 106 -5.00 -9.03 -13.41
N GLU A 107 -3.69 -8.98 -13.23
CA GLU A 107 -2.88 -10.08 -12.73
C GLU A 107 -3.27 -10.43 -11.29
N ASN A 108 -3.50 -9.44 -10.44
CA ASN A 108 -3.90 -9.65 -9.05
C ASN A 108 -5.33 -10.21 -8.95
N GLU A 109 -6.27 -9.75 -9.78
CA GLU A 109 -7.61 -10.35 -9.85
C GLU A 109 -7.55 -11.81 -10.30
N ALA A 110 -6.80 -12.09 -11.37
CA ALA A 110 -6.61 -13.45 -11.87
C ALA A 110 -5.93 -14.35 -10.83
N ALA A 111 -4.89 -13.87 -10.17
CA ALA A 111 -4.20 -14.61 -9.12
C ALA A 111 -5.10 -14.91 -7.91
N ALA A 112 -5.93 -13.94 -7.49
CA ALA A 112 -6.89 -14.14 -6.41
C ALA A 112 -7.94 -15.18 -6.79
N GLN A 113 -8.49 -15.13 -8.01
CA GLN A 113 -9.44 -16.13 -8.52
C GLN A 113 -8.81 -17.52 -8.63
N ALA A 114 -7.59 -17.61 -9.18
CA ALA A 114 -6.85 -18.86 -9.28
C ALA A 114 -6.50 -19.46 -7.90
N ALA A 115 -6.34 -18.60 -6.87
CA ALA A 115 -6.16 -19.03 -5.50
C ALA A 115 -7.42 -19.60 -4.84
N GLY A 116 -8.60 -19.52 -5.50
CA GLY A 116 -9.89 -19.99 -4.98
C GLY A 116 -10.65 -18.95 -4.16
N ILE A 117 -10.33 -17.67 -4.28
CA ILE A 117 -11.03 -16.59 -3.57
C ILE A 117 -12.36 -16.30 -4.30
N GLU A 118 -13.48 -16.44 -3.59
CA GLU A 118 -14.82 -16.27 -4.16
C GLU A 118 -15.17 -14.81 -4.46
N GLN A 119 -14.76 -13.90 -3.59
CA GLN A 119 -15.11 -12.47 -3.67
C GLN A 119 -13.85 -11.61 -3.70
N VAL A 120 -13.52 -11.06 -4.86
CA VAL A 120 -12.36 -10.19 -5.07
C VAL A 120 -12.81 -8.74 -5.20
N CYS A 121 -12.54 -7.94 -4.19
CA CYS A 121 -12.95 -6.53 -4.05
C CYS A 121 -11.78 -5.58 -4.30
N PHE A 122 -11.26 -5.52 -5.53
CA PHE A 122 -10.22 -4.55 -5.91
C PHE A 122 -10.83 -3.45 -6.79
N PRO A 123 -11.10 -2.23 -6.24
CA PRO A 123 -11.72 -1.16 -7.04
C PRO A 123 -10.76 -0.68 -8.13
N GLN A 124 -11.21 -0.72 -9.38
CA GLN A 124 -10.41 -0.20 -10.49
C GLN A 124 -10.36 1.32 -10.47
N HIS A 125 -9.19 1.91 -10.70
CA HIS A 125 -8.99 3.36 -10.62
C HIS A 125 -9.68 4.12 -11.77
N SER A 126 -9.48 3.67 -13.03
CA SER A 126 -9.95 4.34 -14.24
C SER A 126 -10.24 3.33 -15.35
N GLY A 127 -10.83 3.79 -16.45
CA GLY A 127 -11.07 2.93 -17.64
C GLY A 127 -12.12 1.84 -17.44
N LYS A 128 -13.10 2.02 -16.51
CA LYS A 128 -14.15 1.05 -16.24
C LYS A 128 -15.13 0.97 -17.40
N ASN A 129 -15.27 -0.22 -17.99
CA ASN A 129 -16.36 -0.54 -18.92
C ASN A 129 -17.69 -0.73 -18.16
N ALA A 130 -18.79 -0.95 -18.91
CA ALA A 130 -20.13 -1.13 -18.34
C ALA A 130 -20.22 -2.36 -17.41
N GLU A 131 -19.56 -3.45 -17.76
CA GLU A 131 -19.54 -4.69 -16.97
C GLU A 131 -18.81 -4.46 -15.63
N ARG A 132 -17.65 -3.80 -15.66
CA ARG A 132 -16.91 -3.44 -14.45
C ARG A 132 -17.72 -2.54 -13.53
N LYS A 133 -18.39 -1.55 -14.07
CA LYS A 133 -19.28 -0.66 -13.30
C LYS A 133 -20.40 -1.47 -12.63
N LYS A 134 -21.04 -2.40 -13.37
CA LYS A 134 -22.08 -3.29 -12.85
C LYS A 134 -21.53 -4.22 -11.75
N HIS A 135 -20.33 -4.77 -11.93
CA HIS A 135 -19.66 -5.61 -10.95
C HIS A 135 -19.38 -4.85 -9.65
N GLU A 136 -18.78 -3.68 -9.74
CA GLU A 136 -18.48 -2.86 -8.56
C GLU A 136 -19.72 -2.23 -7.89
N ALA A 137 -20.85 -2.17 -8.59
CA ALA A 137 -22.13 -1.73 -8.04
C ALA A 137 -22.81 -2.76 -7.14
N GLN A 138 -22.37 -4.02 -7.16
CA GLN A 138 -22.95 -5.11 -6.37
C GLN A 138 -22.82 -4.85 -4.86
N GLY A 139 -23.81 -5.26 -4.10
CA GLY A 139 -23.88 -5.01 -2.66
C GLY A 139 -22.68 -5.58 -1.88
N TRP A 140 -22.27 -6.81 -2.22
CA TRP A 140 -21.12 -7.45 -1.57
C TRP A 140 -19.80 -6.71 -1.85
N PHE A 141 -19.61 -6.21 -3.09
CA PHE A 141 -18.43 -5.46 -3.46
C PHE A 141 -18.35 -4.14 -2.66
N LYS A 142 -19.46 -3.40 -2.59
CA LYS A 142 -19.54 -2.17 -1.80
C LYS A 142 -19.29 -2.42 -0.31
N ARG A 143 -19.82 -3.51 0.24
CA ARG A 143 -19.55 -3.90 1.64
C ARG A 143 -18.08 -4.19 1.88
N GLY A 144 -17.41 -4.94 0.97
CA GLY A 144 -15.98 -5.20 1.04
C GLY A 144 -15.15 -3.91 1.03
N CYS A 145 -15.45 -2.99 0.10
CA CYS A 145 -14.78 -1.68 0.07
C CYS A 145 -15.03 -0.84 1.34
N LYS A 146 -16.25 -0.87 1.88
CA LYS A 146 -16.58 -0.16 3.14
C LYS A 146 -15.84 -0.76 4.33
N TRP A 147 -15.75 -2.09 4.41
CA TRP A 147 -15.00 -2.78 5.45
C TRP A 147 -13.52 -2.38 5.43
N ARG A 148 -12.90 -2.40 4.26
CA ARG A 148 -11.52 -1.96 4.07
C ARG A 148 -11.32 -0.50 4.50
N ALA A 149 -12.20 0.42 4.11
CA ALA A 149 -12.08 1.83 4.49
C ALA A 149 -12.13 2.04 6.02
N GLY A 150 -12.74 1.13 6.77
CA GLY A 150 -12.77 1.15 8.23
C GLY A 150 -11.44 0.82 8.92
N ILE A 151 -10.46 0.24 8.21
CA ILE A 151 -9.15 -0.15 8.79
C ILE A 151 -8.42 1.08 9.34
N GLU A 152 -8.37 2.17 8.59
CA GLU A 152 -7.69 3.40 9.01
C GLU A 152 -8.24 3.94 10.35
N GLY A 153 -9.56 3.92 10.51
CA GLY A 153 -10.22 4.32 11.76
C GLY A 153 -9.91 3.38 12.94
N ARG A 154 -9.79 2.07 12.68
CA ARG A 154 -9.45 1.09 13.72
C ARG A 154 -8.00 1.22 14.19
N ILE A 155 -7.06 1.45 13.28
CA ILE A 155 -5.65 1.68 13.62
C ILE A 155 -5.50 2.93 14.48
N HIS A 156 -6.15 4.05 14.13
CA HIS A 156 -6.11 5.28 14.91
C HIS A 156 -6.74 5.12 16.31
N GLY A 157 -7.80 4.34 16.44
CA GLY A 157 -8.47 4.08 17.73
C GLY A 157 -7.61 3.31 18.73
N HIS A 158 -6.68 2.50 18.27
CA HIS A 158 -5.74 1.77 19.14
C HIS A 158 -4.59 2.66 19.65
N THR A 159 -4.18 3.66 18.89
CA THR A 159 -3.06 4.54 19.26
C THR A 159 -3.42 5.57 20.35
N GLN A 160 -4.72 5.83 20.59
CA GLN A 160 -5.18 6.78 21.61
C GLN A 160 -5.51 6.15 22.97
N ARG A 161 -5.36 4.85 23.13
CA ARG A 161 -5.67 4.12 24.39
C ARG A 161 -4.45 3.63 25.16
N SER A 162 -3.24 4.08 24.79
CA SER A 162 -1.98 3.76 25.51
C SER A 162 -1.43 4.99 26.20
#